data_623035b1c77c3fdec1646ff935f6d66f
#
_entry.id   623035b1c77c3fdec1646ff935f6d66f
#
_cell.length_a   1.000
_cell.length_b   1.000
_cell.length_c   1.000
_cell.angle_alpha   90.00
_cell.angle_beta   90.00
_cell.angle_gamma   90.00
#
_symmetry.space_group_name_H-M   'P 1'
#
loop_
_entity.id
_entity.type
_entity.pdbx_description
1 polymer ?
#
loop_
_entity_poly.entity_id
_entity_poly.type
_entity_poly.pdbx_seq_one_letter_code
_entity_poly.pdbx_strand_id
1 'polypeptide(L)'
;WAVEQNITSGTSKTTFSPNVTCTKAQILTFLWHANGSPEPTAANPFTDITPADYFYKAALWAAEKGLVSGSTFGANTDCTRAMTVEYMWKAAGSPAPAGKADFDDVPANADYAQAVAWAVEKNITSGTGDGNFSPAATCTRGQIVTFLYRAMGK
;
A
#
# COMPACT_ATOMS: atom_id res chain seq x y z
N TRP A 1 -10.85 14.21 0.16
CA TRP A 1 -9.41 14.30 0.03
C TRP A 1 -8.85 13.39 -1.08
N ALA A 2 -9.02 12.07 -1.04
CA ALA A 2 -8.39 11.17 -2.00
C ALA A 2 -8.85 11.40 -3.45
N VAL A 3 -10.11 11.77 -3.66
CA VAL A 3 -10.64 12.15 -4.97
C VAL A 3 -10.10 13.52 -5.40
N GLU A 4 -10.07 14.49 -4.49
CA GLU A 4 -9.50 15.84 -4.75
C GLU A 4 -8.02 15.79 -5.10
N GLN A 5 -7.26 14.85 -4.51
CA GLN A 5 -5.86 14.63 -4.80
C GLN A 5 -5.61 13.69 -6.01
N ASN A 6 -6.67 13.31 -6.73
CA ASN A 6 -6.61 12.36 -7.84
C ASN A 6 -5.98 10.99 -7.52
N ILE A 7 -5.99 10.59 -6.25
CA ILE A 7 -5.49 9.28 -5.80
C ILE A 7 -6.43 8.17 -6.28
N THR A 8 -7.73 8.45 -6.27
CA THR A 8 -8.78 7.54 -6.75
C THR A 8 -9.97 8.31 -7.30
N SER A 9 -10.64 7.76 -8.29
CA SER A 9 -11.93 8.28 -8.83
C SER A 9 -13.15 7.52 -8.30
N GLY A 10 -12.96 6.57 -7.38
CA GLY A 10 -14.02 5.68 -6.94
C GLY A 10 -14.12 4.41 -7.78
N THR A 11 -15.18 3.63 -7.58
CA THR A 11 -15.53 2.42 -8.37
C THR A 11 -16.54 2.72 -9.46
N SER A 12 -17.20 3.87 -9.39
CA SER A 12 -18.06 4.46 -10.42
C SER A 12 -18.06 5.99 -10.26
N LYS A 13 -18.81 6.70 -11.11
CA LYS A 13 -18.95 8.16 -11.03
C LYS A 13 -19.49 8.66 -9.67
N THR A 14 -20.23 7.82 -8.95
CA THR A 14 -20.92 8.20 -7.71
C THR A 14 -20.64 7.26 -6.54
N THR A 15 -19.79 6.25 -6.73
CA THR A 15 -19.56 5.20 -5.72
C THR A 15 -18.07 5.03 -5.43
N PHE A 16 -17.69 5.11 -4.16
CA PHE A 16 -16.33 4.85 -3.70
C PHE A 16 -16.10 3.40 -3.27
N SER A 17 -17.15 2.72 -2.77
CA SER A 17 -17.13 1.33 -2.26
C SER A 17 -16.10 1.13 -1.11
N PRO A 18 -16.25 1.84 0.03
CA PRO A 18 -15.23 1.84 1.09
C PRO A 18 -14.99 0.47 1.73
N ASN A 19 -16.00 -0.41 1.73
CA ASN A 19 -15.95 -1.71 2.41
C ASN A 19 -15.45 -2.86 1.51
N VAL A 20 -15.18 -2.58 0.24
CA VAL A 20 -14.65 -3.60 -0.69
C VAL A 20 -13.16 -3.80 -0.41
N THR A 21 -12.72 -5.06 -0.35
CA THR A 21 -11.30 -5.43 -0.23
C THR A 21 -10.51 -4.83 -1.38
N CYS A 22 -9.35 -4.28 -1.06
CA CYS A 22 -8.46 -3.69 -2.05
C CYS A 22 -7.47 -4.75 -2.56
N THR A 23 -7.23 -4.75 -3.87
CA THR A 23 -6.23 -5.63 -4.47
C THR A 23 -4.84 -4.98 -4.48
N LYS A 24 -3.81 -5.78 -4.72
CA LYS A 24 -2.43 -5.32 -4.92
C LYS A 24 -2.32 -4.25 -6.00
N ALA A 25 -2.98 -4.45 -7.14
CA ALA A 25 -3.01 -3.45 -8.22
C ALA A 25 -3.63 -2.13 -7.77
N GLN A 26 -4.70 -2.17 -6.99
CA GLN A 26 -5.38 -0.98 -6.51
C GLN A 26 -4.55 -0.18 -5.52
N ILE A 27 -3.95 -0.82 -4.51
CA ILE A 27 -3.10 -0.10 -3.53
C ILE A 27 -1.88 0.52 -4.20
N LEU A 28 -1.22 -0.19 -5.10
CA LEU A 28 -0.05 0.33 -5.79
C LEU A 28 -0.41 1.47 -6.75
N THR A 29 -1.59 1.42 -7.37
CA THR A 29 -2.12 2.54 -8.15
C THR A 29 -2.39 3.76 -7.27
N PHE A 30 -2.99 3.58 -6.09
CA PHE A 30 -3.22 4.68 -5.15
C PHE A 30 -1.92 5.30 -4.68
N LEU A 31 -0.92 4.48 -4.33
CA LEU A 31 0.41 4.96 -3.93
C LEU A 31 1.12 5.70 -5.06
N TRP A 32 1.07 5.19 -6.28
CA TRP A 32 1.64 5.83 -7.44
C TRP A 32 1.02 7.22 -7.70
N HIS A 33 -0.32 7.31 -7.66
CA HIS A 33 -1.02 8.59 -7.77
C HIS A 33 -0.67 9.55 -6.63
N ALA A 34 -0.63 9.06 -5.40
CA ALA A 34 -0.24 9.84 -4.23
C ALA A 34 1.20 10.38 -4.29
N ASN A 35 2.06 9.75 -5.09
CA ASN A 35 3.43 10.20 -5.37
C ASN A 35 3.54 11.02 -6.67
N GLY A 36 2.44 11.53 -7.21
CA GLY A 36 2.43 12.41 -8.38
C GLY A 36 2.47 11.69 -9.73
N SER A 37 2.16 10.39 -9.77
CA SER A 37 2.09 9.58 -11.00
C SER A 37 3.37 9.66 -11.85
N PRO A 38 4.57 9.46 -11.29
CA PRO A 38 5.81 9.58 -12.05
C PRO A 38 5.85 8.55 -13.18
N GLU A 39 6.32 8.95 -14.35
CA GLU A 39 6.45 8.04 -15.50
C GLU A 39 7.55 7.02 -15.23
N PRO A 40 7.26 5.71 -15.25
CA PRO A 40 8.28 4.68 -15.07
C PRO A 40 9.22 4.62 -16.27
N THR A 41 10.49 4.33 -16.02
CA THR A 41 11.55 4.27 -17.06
C THR A 41 12.05 2.86 -17.30
N ALA A 42 11.83 1.92 -16.39
CA ALA A 42 12.28 0.54 -16.49
C ALA A 42 11.41 -0.28 -17.46
N ALA A 43 12.03 -1.29 -18.07
CA ALA A 43 11.30 -2.30 -18.80
C ALA A 43 10.40 -3.13 -17.89
N ASN A 44 9.29 -3.66 -18.44
CA ASN A 44 8.38 -4.51 -17.68
C ASN A 44 9.06 -5.84 -17.28
N PRO A 45 9.24 -6.11 -15.97
CA PRO A 45 9.79 -7.38 -15.50
C PRO A 45 8.73 -8.49 -15.36
N PHE A 46 7.44 -8.15 -15.48
CA PHE A 46 6.34 -9.06 -15.19
C PHE A 46 5.77 -9.70 -16.45
N THR A 47 5.41 -10.97 -16.35
CA THR A 47 4.86 -11.77 -17.48
C THR A 47 3.33 -11.76 -17.50
N ASP A 48 2.67 -11.32 -16.42
CA ASP A 48 1.22 -11.38 -16.23
C ASP A 48 0.51 -10.03 -16.34
N ILE A 49 1.21 -8.98 -16.80
CA ILE A 49 0.62 -7.65 -17.04
C ILE A 49 1.01 -7.13 -18.42
N THR A 50 0.18 -6.25 -18.97
CA THR A 50 0.33 -5.64 -20.28
C THR A 50 0.14 -4.12 -20.24
N PRO A 51 0.59 -3.36 -21.23
CA PRO A 51 0.33 -1.92 -21.30
C PRO A 51 -1.16 -1.52 -21.33
N ALA A 52 -2.07 -2.46 -21.59
CA ALA A 52 -3.52 -2.22 -21.56
C ALA A 52 -4.10 -2.21 -20.15
N ASP A 53 -3.37 -2.71 -19.15
CA ASP A 53 -3.84 -2.74 -17.76
C ASP A 53 -3.80 -1.34 -17.14
N TYR A 54 -4.87 -0.93 -16.45
CA TYR A 54 -4.97 0.41 -15.84
C TYR A 54 -3.86 0.69 -14.81
N PHE A 55 -3.34 -0.35 -14.19
CA PHE A 55 -2.30 -0.30 -13.17
C PHE A 55 -0.87 -0.49 -13.74
N TYR A 56 -0.72 -0.65 -15.06
CA TYR A 56 0.57 -1.01 -15.67
C TYR A 56 1.71 -0.08 -15.24
N LYS A 57 1.52 1.23 -15.36
CA LYS A 57 2.54 2.22 -14.95
C LYS A 57 2.82 2.17 -13.45
N ALA A 58 1.80 2.00 -12.63
CA ALA A 58 1.95 1.85 -11.19
C ALA A 58 2.74 0.59 -10.82
N ALA A 59 2.54 -0.52 -11.53
CA ALA A 59 3.28 -1.76 -11.35
C ALA A 59 4.78 -1.60 -11.69
N LEU A 60 5.10 -0.93 -12.80
CA LEU A 60 6.49 -0.64 -13.19
C LEU A 60 7.17 0.30 -12.19
N TRP A 61 6.49 1.37 -11.78
CA TRP A 61 6.97 2.28 -10.74
C TRP A 61 7.23 1.54 -9.42
N ALA A 62 6.33 0.65 -9.02
CA ALA A 62 6.50 -0.14 -7.81
C ALA A 62 7.72 -1.08 -7.89
N ALA A 63 8.01 -1.64 -9.06
CA ALA A 63 9.22 -2.42 -9.28
C ALA A 63 10.48 -1.56 -9.23
N GLU A 64 10.50 -0.39 -9.86
CA GLU A 64 11.62 0.57 -9.82
C GLU A 64 11.93 1.04 -8.39
N LYS A 65 10.90 1.22 -7.57
CA LYS A 65 11.03 1.62 -6.16
C LYS A 65 11.31 0.46 -5.21
N GLY A 66 11.39 -0.77 -5.71
CA GLY A 66 11.63 -1.95 -4.89
C GLY A 66 10.45 -2.34 -3.98
N LEU A 67 9.22 -1.86 -4.27
CA LEU A 67 8.03 -2.24 -3.53
C LEU A 67 7.63 -3.69 -3.84
N VAL A 68 7.85 -4.09 -5.07
CA VAL A 68 7.55 -5.43 -5.59
C VAL A 68 8.72 -5.97 -6.42
N SER A 69 8.85 -7.29 -6.51
CA SER A 69 9.89 -7.97 -7.26
C SER A 69 9.40 -9.29 -7.84
N GLY A 70 10.21 -9.91 -8.69
CA GLY A 70 9.89 -11.19 -9.33
C GLY A 70 9.36 -11.03 -10.75
N SER A 71 8.95 -12.15 -11.35
CA SER A 71 8.46 -12.22 -12.73
C SER A 71 6.92 -12.20 -12.85
N THR A 72 6.22 -12.20 -11.73
CA THR A 72 4.75 -12.17 -11.65
C THR A 72 4.32 -11.03 -10.75
N PHE A 73 3.44 -10.17 -11.26
CA PHE A 73 2.90 -9.05 -10.48
C PHE A 73 1.79 -9.48 -9.53
N GLY A 74 0.86 -10.34 -9.98
CA GLY A 74 -0.25 -10.84 -9.17
C GLY A 74 -1.28 -9.75 -8.84
N ALA A 75 -1.77 -9.03 -9.85
CA ALA A 75 -2.63 -7.85 -9.74
C ALA A 75 -3.85 -8.02 -8.82
N ASN A 76 -4.48 -9.20 -8.87
CA ASN A 76 -5.73 -9.49 -8.15
C ASN A 76 -5.52 -10.10 -6.75
N THR A 77 -4.29 -10.19 -6.28
CA THR A 77 -4.01 -10.61 -4.90
C THR A 77 -4.64 -9.64 -3.91
N ASP A 78 -5.40 -10.15 -2.94
CA ASP A 78 -5.96 -9.35 -1.87
C ASP A 78 -4.84 -8.68 -1.06
N CYS A 79 -4.95 -7.39 -0.83
CA CYS A 79 -3.96 -6.65 -0.09
C CYS A 79 -4.18 -6.80 1.42
N THR A 80 -3.20 -7.37 2.12
CA THR A 80 -3.25 -7.48 3.58
C THR A 80 -2.80 -6.18 4.25
N ARG A 81 -3.07 -6.06 5.55
CA ARG A 81 -2.62 -4.91 6.37
C ARG A 81 -1.09 -4.83 6.42
N ALA A 82 -0.40 -5.97 6.53
CA ALA A 82 1.07 -6.00 6.48
C ALA A 82 1.58 -5.50 5.12
N MET A 83 1.05 -6.00 4.01
CA MET A 83 1.41 -5.53 2.67
C MET A 83 1.16 -4.03 2.49
N THR A 84 0.04 -3.53 2.99
CA THR A 84 -0.31 -2.10 2.89
C THR A 84 0.76 -1.22 3.54
N VAL A 85 1.09 -1.45 4.81
CA VAL A 85 2.08 -0.63 5.51
C VAL A 85 3.50 -0.84 4.95
N GLU A 86 3.82 -2.04 4.48
CA GLU A 86 5.10 -2.35 3.85
C GLU A 86 5.29 -1.57 2.54
N TYR A 87 4.28 -1.54 1.66
CA TYR A 87 4.35 -0.73 0.44
C TYR A 87 4.47 0.76 0.74
N MET A 88 3.73 1.26 1.72
CA MET A 88 3.80 2.67 2.14
C MET A 88 5.19 3.01 2.71
N TRP A 89 5.73 2.16 3.56
CA TRP A 89 7.05 2.30 4.16
C TRP A 89 8.17 2.31 3.10
N LYS A 90 8.13 1.35 2.17
CA LYS A 90 9.07 1.28 1.06
C LYS A 90 8.95 2.50 0.13
N ALA A 91 7.75 2.95 -0.18
CA ALA A 91 7.52 4.16 -0.98
C ALA A 91 8.07 5.43 -0.29
N ALA A 92 8.10 5.44 1.04
CA ALA A 92 8.72 6.51 1.84
C ALA A 92 10.26 6.39 1.95
N GLY A 93 10.89 5.41 1.29
CA GLY A 93 12.33 5.18 1.31
C GLY A 93 12.81 4.29 2.46
N SER A 94 11.93 3.48 3.03
CA SER A 94 12.23 2.52 4.11
C SER A 94 12.93 3.15 5.33
N PRO A 95 12.42 4.26 5.88
CA PRO A 95 13.07 4.93 7.01
C PRO A 95 13.08 4.02 8.24
N ALA A 96 14.23 3.96 8.93
CA ALA A 96 14.35 3.17 10.15
C ALA A 96 13.42 3.73 11.24
N PRO A 97 12.51 2.94 11.83
CA PRO A 97 11.68 3.40 12.94
C PRO A 97 12.55 3.59 14.21
N ALA A 98 12.16 4.53 15.07
CA ALA A 98 12.87 4.80 16.32
C ALA A 98 12.71 3.67 17.36
N GLY A 99 11.65 2.88 17.25
CA GLY A 99 11.33 1.79 18.17
C GLY A 99 10.73 0.57 17.49
N LYS A 100 10.26 -0.37 18.30
CA LYS A 100 9.51 -1.55 17.84
C LYS A 100 8.02 -1.29 17.99
N ALA A 101 7.20 -1.90 17.14
CA ALA A 101 5.77 -1.97 17.38
C ALA A 101 5.52 -3.02 18.48
N ASP A 102 4.66 -2.68 19.43
CA ASP A 102 4.29 -3.53 20.55
C ASP A 102 2.93 -4.18 20.27
N PHE A 103 2.95 -5.16 19.35
CA PHE A 103 1.78 -5.98 19.01
C PHE A 103 2.09 -7.46 19.20
N ASP A 104 1.18 -8.18 19.85
CA ASP A 104 1.32 -9.59 20.15
C ASP A 104 1.44 -10.47 18.90
N ASP A 105 0.82 -10.03 17.80
CA ASP A 105 0.75 -10.73 16.51
C ASP A 105 1.78 -10.23 15.46
N VAL A 106 2.77 -9.43 15.88
CA VAL A 106 3.86 -8.95 15.02
C VAL A 106 5.20 -9.44 15.56
N PRO A 107 5.67 -10.63 15.14
CA PRO A 107 6.99 -11.12 15.54
C PRO A 107 8.10 -10.12 15.15
N ALA A 108 9.07 -9.93 16.05
CA ALA A 108 10.16 -8.97 15.83
C ALA A 108 11.03 -9.27 14.59
N ASN A 109 11.04 -10.54 14.15
CA ASN A 109 11.76 -11.01 12.96
C ASN A 109 10.87 -11.10 11.70
N ALA A 110 9.63 -10.66 11.76
CA ALA A 110 8.78 -10.59 10.56
C ALA A 110 9.30 -9.55 9.58
N ASP A 111 9.25 -9.84 8.29
CA ASP A 111 9.74 -8.94 7.22
C ASP A 111 9.06 -7.57 7.25
N TYR A 112 7.81 -7.53 7.68
CA TYR A 112 7.00 -6.32 7.80
C TYR A 112 7.12 -5.62 9.18
N ALA A 113 7.88 -6.16 10.15
CA ALA A 113 7.92 -5.62 11.51
C ALA A 113 8.38 -4.15 11.56
N GLN A 114 9.39 -3.78 10.77
CA GLN A 114 9.85 -2.40 10.68
C GLN A 114 8.82 -1.46 10.03
N ALA A 115 8.12 -1.93 9.01
CA ALA A 115 7.05 -1.17 8.37
C ALA A 115 5.87 -0.91 9.34
N VAL A 116 5.52 -1.91 10.15
CA VAL A 116 4.48 -1.76 11.19
C VAL A 116 4.93 -0.75 12.26
N ALA A 117 6.17 -0.85 12.75
CA ALA A 117 6.71 0.08 13.73
C ALA A 117 6.73 1.52 13.20
N TRP A 118 7.17 1.72 11.96
CA TRP A 118 7.11 3.01 11.28
C TRP A 118 5.68 3.55 11.14
N ALA A 119 4.73 2.70 10.76
CA ALA A 119 3.35 3.11 10.59
C ALA A 119 2.70 3.55 11.92
N VAL A 120 3.07 2.92 13.04
CA VAL A 120 2.65 3.34 14.38
C VAL A 120 3.30 4.67 14.76
N GLU A 121 4.61 4.80 14.58
CA GLU A 121 5.36 6.05 14.87
C GLU A 121 4.78 7.24 14.10
N LYS A 122 4.38 7.03 12.85
CA LYS A 122 3.77 8.07 12.00
C LYS A 122 2.27 8.27 12.25
N ASN A 123 1.69 7.59 13.23
CA ASN A 123 0.25 7.61 13.52
C ASN A 123 -0.63 7.20 12.32
N ILE A 124 -0.10 6.38 11.43
CA ILE A 124 -0.86 5.84 10.29
C ILE A 124 -1.85 4.78 10.78
N THR A 125 -1.43 3.97 11.76
CA THR A 125 -2.25 2.96 12.41
C THR A 125 -1.94 2.87 13.91
N SER A 126 -2.93 2.42 14.67
CA SER A 126 -2.79 2.04 16.09
C SER A 126 -3.12 0.57 16.32
N GLY A 127 -3.16 -0.23 15.25
CA GLY A 127 -3.60 -1.63 15.31
C GLY A 127 -5.10 -1.80 15.08
N THR A 128 -5.60 -2.98 15.46
CA THR A 128 -7.03 -3.35 15.34
C THR A 128 -7.73 -3.47 16.71
N GLY A 129 -7.00 -3.30 17.78
CA GLY A 129 -7.44 -3.46 19.17
C GLY A 129 -6.84 -4.69 19.83
N ASP A 130 -7.02 -4.78 21.15
CA ASP A 130 -6.60 -5.92 22.00
C ASP A 130 -5.12 -6.34 21.80
N GLY A 131 -4.23 -5.35 21.62
CA GLY A 131 -2.80 -5.62 21.42
C GLY A 131 -2.43 -6.16 20.02
N ASN A 132 -3.35 -6.16 19.06
CA ASN A 132 -3.12 -6.74 17.73
C ASN A 132 -3.00 -5.70 16.62
N PHE A 133 -2.15 -6.01 15.64
CA PHE A 133 -2.06 -5.32 14.35
C PHE A 133 -2.92 -5.98 13.27
N SER A 134 -3.12 -7.30 13.37
CA SER A 134 -3.80 -8.16 12.40
C SER A 134 -3.13 -8.15 11.01
N PRO A 135 -1.85 -8.57 10.90
CA PRO A 135 -1.06 -8.43 9.68
C PRO A 135 -1.65 -9.15 8.46
N ALA A 136 -2.29 -10.30 8.68
CA ALA A 136 -2.90 -11.12 7.62
C ALA A 136 -4.32 -10.69 7.23
N ALA A 137 -4.95 -9.81 8.01
CA ALA A 137 -6.29 -9.31 7.66
C ALA A 137 -6.21 -8.47 6.38
N THR A 138 -7.20 -8.62 5.50
CA THR A 138 -7.29 -7.81 4.27
C THR A 138 -7.66 -6.37 4.57
N CYS A 139 -7.14 -5.45 3.77
CA CYS A 139 -7.51 -4.05 3.83
C CYS A 139 -8.64 -3.72 2.88
N THR A 140 -9.60 -2.96 3.37
CA THR A 140 -10.62 -2.37 2.51
C THR A 140 -10.11 -1.08 1.85
N ARG A 141 -10.78 -0.65 0.79
CA ARG A 141 -10.48 0.63 0.10
C ARG A 141 -10.52 1.82 1.06
N GLY A 142 -11.50 1.86 1.96
CA GLY A 142 -11.63 2.90 2.98
C GLY A 142 -10.46 2.93 3.95
N GLN A 143 -10.01 1.77 4.42
CA GLN A 143 -8.85 1.66 5.31
C GLN A 143 -7.55 2.13 4.63
N ILE A 144 -7.33 1.74 3.38
CA ILE A 144 -6.14 2.16 2.63
C ILE A 144 -6.12 3.67 2.43
N VAL A 145 -7.24 4.27 2.01
CA VAL A 145 -7.34 5.72 1.86
C VAL A 145 -7.12 6.44 3.20
N THR A 146 -7.62 5.86 4.30
CA THR A 146 -7.36 6.40 5.65
C THR A 146 -5.88 6.36 6.01
N PHE A 147 -5.18 5.28 5.70
CA PHE A 147 -3.73 5.17 5.92
C PHE A 147 -2.96 6.18 5.08
N LEU A 148 -3.30 6.32 3.80
CA LEU A 148 -2.69 7.32 2.92
C LEU A 148 -2.93 8.75 3.41
N TYR A 149 -4.16 9.06 3.84
CA TYR A 149 -4.48 10.37 4.40
C TYR A 149 -3.64 10.69 5.64
N ARG A 150 -3.50 9.74 6.55
CA ARG A 150 -2.68 9.92 7.77
C ARG A 150 -1.19 10.07 7.47
N ALA A 151 -0.71 9.41 6.41
CA ALA A 151 0.69 9.49 6.00
C ALA A 151 1.04 10.78 5.25
N MET A 152 0.13 11.29 4.42
CA MET A 152 0.45 12.28 3.38
C MET A 152 -0.52 13.49 3.36
N GLY A 153 -1.67 13.39 4.02
CA GLY A 153 -2.76 14.39 3.92
C GLY A 153 -2.64 15.59 4.87
N LYS A 154 -1.44 15.89 5.36
CA LYS A 154 -1.18 17.04 6.27
C LYS A 154 -0.96 18.32 5.50
#